data_d6112d3cb610e8c431a5b13e00bd2018
#
_entry.id   d6112d3cb610e8c431a5b13e00bd2018
#
_cell.length_a   1.000
_cell.length_b   1.000
_cell.length_c   1.000
_cell.angle_alpha   90.00
_cell.angle_beta   90.00
_cell.angle_gamma   90.00
#
_symmetry.space_group_name_H-M   'P 1'
#
loop_
_entity.id
_entity.type
_entity.pdbx_description
1 polymer ?
#
loop_
_entity_poly.entity_id
_entity_poly.type
_entity_poly.pdbx_seq_one_letter_code
_entity_poly.pdbx_strand_id
1 'polypeptide(L)'
;MNKISQTEYNNIVALYNSGLSAQKIGDVYSVYASTIRKILNKCNVQMRDDSHKYRKYTLNENYFDVIDDQNKAYILGLLYADGCNYTKTNMIKLELQERDRDILEKINSKLDSNRVLEYIDLHSKNENWQSTYRLTIVNKHMSQTLNDIGMVPRKSLILEFPTCLEKNLYSHFIRGYIDGDGCIYNGKQKFITCATTKQFCESIINILQDELNIHTYYRDIPVKQDSPTKLLYIGGISKIKTFLDYIYEDAELYIQRKYDTYKSFCHEILYK
;
A
#
# COMPACT_ATOMS: atom_id res chain seq x y z
N MET A 1 9.49 46.38 4.11
CA MET A 1 8.54 45.37 3.60
C MET A 1 7.17 46.02 3.54
N ASN A 2 6.62 46.21 2.33
CA ASN A 2 5.28 46.78 2.16
C ASN A 2 4.25 45.82 2.78
N LYS A 3 3.52 46.28 3.78
CA LYS A 3 2.36 45.51 4.33
C LYS A 3 1.21 45.65 3.33
N ILE A 4 0.77 44.55 2.73
CA ILE A 4 -0.43 44.51 1.89
C ILE A 4 -1.62 44.89 2.76
N SER A 5 -2.41 45.90 2.31
CA SER A 5 -3.65 46.31 2.99
C SER A 5 -4.67 45.15 2.97
N GLN A 6 -5.49 45.08 3.99
CA GLN A 6 -6.57 44.08 4.07
C GLN A 6 -7.61 44.28 2.94
N THR A 7 -7.73 45.48 2.40
CA THR A 7 -8.59 45.80 1.26
C THR A 7 -8.15 45.10 -0.04
N GLU A 8 -6.85 44.75 -0.16
CA GLU A 8 -6.28 44.06 -1.32
C GLU A 8 -6.46 42.53 -1.25
N TYR A 9 -6.92 41.97 -0.12
CA TYR A 9 -7.04 40.53 0.01
C TYR A 9 -8.02 39.90 -0.97
N ASN A 10 -9.15 40.61 -1.26
CA ASN A 10 -10.13 40.14 -2.25
C ASN A 10 -9.55 40.10 -3.66
N ASN A 11 -8.72 41.10 -4.01
CA ASN A 11 -8.05 41.13 -5.31
C ASN A 11 -7.03 40.01 -5.44
N ILE A 12 -6.28 39.69 -4.38
CA ILE A 12 -5.34 38.58 -4.33
C ILE A 12 -6.07 37.25 -4.51
N VAL A 13 -7.21 37.07 -3.85
CA VAL A 13 -8.06 35.89 -4.00
C VAL A 13 -8.59 35.77 -5.42
N ALA A 14 -9.08 36.85 -6.02
CA ALA A 14 -9.57 36.89 -7.40
C ALA A 14 -8.46 36.52 -8.40
N LEU A 15 -7.26 37.10 -8.26
CA LEU A 15 -6.12 36.79 -9.10
C LEU A 15 -5.68 35.32 -8.94
N TYR A 16 -5.74 34.76 -7.73
CA TYR A 16 -5.44 33.35 -7.51
C TYR A 16 -6.50 32.44 -8.16
N ASN A 17 -7.77 32.77 -8.01
CA ASN A 17 -8.88 31.99 -8.60
C ASN A 17 -8.91 32.10 -10.15
N SER A 18 -8.41 33.22 -10.73
CA SER A 18 -8.23 33.35 -12.19
C SER A 18 -7.05 32.52 -12.74
N GLY A 19 -6.29 31.83 -11.89
CA GLY A 19 -5.23 30.93 -12.33
C GLY A 19 -3.79 31.42 -12.09
N LEU A 20 -3.58 32.66 -11.60
CA LEU A 20 -2.23 33.13 -11.30
C LEU A 20 -1.61 32.32 -10.13
N SER A 21 -0.31 32.03 -10.22
CA SER A 21 0.41 31.39 -9.11
C SER A 21 0.70 32.39 -7.98
N ALA A 22 0.84 31.91 -6.75
CA ALA A 22 1.25 32.75 -5.61
C ALA A 22 2.57 33.49 -5.85
N GLN A 23 3.47 32.93 -6.67
CA GLN A 23 4.70 33.61 -7.08
C GLN A 23 4.39 34.81 -7.98
N LYS A 24 3.62 34.62 -9.07
CA LYS A 24 3.26 35.71 -9.99
C LYS A 24 2.48 36.83 -9.29
N ILE A 25 1.58 36.48 -8.37
CA ILE A 25 0.87 37.44 -7.53
C ILE A 25 1.86 38.17 -6.61
N GLY A 26 2.80 37.45 -6.01
CA GLY A 26 3.86 38.04 -5.20
C GLY A 26 4.70 39.05 -5.98
N ASP A 27 5.02 38.77 -7.24
CA ASP A 27 5.77 39.68 -8.12
C ASP A 27 4.96 40.95 -8.38
N VAL A 28 3.64 40.86 -8.63
CA VAL A 28 2.74 42.02 -8.82
C VAL A 28 2.70 42.94 -7.58
N TYR A 29 2.64 42.34 -6.38
CA TYR A 29 2.57 43.09 -5.12
C TYR A 29 3.94 43.38 -4.50
N SER A 30 5.04 43.00 -5.17
CA SER A 30 6.42 43.12 -4.66
C SER A 30 6.63 42.49 -3.29
N VAL A 31 6.06 41.29 -3.10
CA VAL A 31 6.18 40.46 -1.89
C VAL A 31 6.51 39.01 -2.22
N TYR A 32 7.00 38.28 -1.24
CA TYR A 32 7.28 36.88 -1.42
C TYR A 32 5.99 36.03 -1.58
N ALA A 33 6.06 34.97 -2.37
CA ALA A 33 4.98 33.98 -2.54
C ALA A 33 4.46 33.44 -1.21
N SER A 34 5.32 33.31 -0.19
CA SER A 34 4.94 32.89 1.17
C SER A 34 3.97 33.85 1.84
N THR A 35 4.10 35.17 1.56
CA THR A 35 3.18 36.18 2.07
C THR A 35 1.81 36.05 1.40
N ILE A 36 1.77 35.84 0.08
CA ILE A 36 0.52 35.58 -0.66
C ILE A 36 -0.17 34.30 -0.13
N ARG A 37 0.56 33.21 0.05
CA ARG A 37 -0.02 31.97 0.62
C ARG A 37 -0.62 32.18 2.02
N LYS A 38 0.03 32.99 2.88
CA LYS A 38 -0.52 33.33 4.19
C LYS A 38 -1.82 34.12 4.09
N ILE A 39 -1.94 35.05 3.10
CA ILE A 39 -3.17 35.80 2.86
C ILE A 39 -4.27 34.88 2.33
N LEU A 40 -3.98 34.02 1.35
CA LEU A 40 -4.95 33.06 0.82
C LEU A 40 -5.47 32.12 1.91
N ASN A 41 -4.59 31.61 2.79
CA ASN A 41 -5.00 30.78 3.93
C ASN A 41 -5.88 31.56 4.93
N LYS A 42 -5.60 32.84 5.20
CA LYS A 42 -6.46 33.70 6.04
C LYS A 42 -7.84 33.91 5.44
N CYS A 43 -7.93 33.92 4.10
CA CYS A 43 -9.18 34.03 3.36
C CYS A 43 -9.86 32.66 3.14
N ASN A 44 -9.40 31.58 3.80
CA ASN A 44 -9.89 30.21 3.63
C ASN A 44 -9.94 29.73 2.17
N VAL A 45 -9.02 30.22 1.33
CA VAL A 45 -8.91 29.77 -0.06
C VAL A 45 -8.22 28.42 -0.09
N GLN A 46 -8.88 27.42 -0.68
CA GLN A 46 -8.29 26.10 -0.90
C GLN A 46 -7.11 26.24 -1.89
N MET A 47 -5.91 25.87 -1.45
CA MET A 47 -4.72 25.93 -2.29
C MET A 47 -4.81 24.86 -3.38
N ARG A 48 -4.51 25.27 -4.63
CA ARG A 48 -4.40 24.32 -5.76
C ARG A 48 -3.28 23.32 -5.50
N ASP A 49 -3.55 22.05 -5.77
CA ASP A 49 -2.51 21.04 -5.83
C ASP A 49 -1.90 21.02 -7.24
N ASP A 50 -0.81 21.74 -7.41
CA ASP A 50 -0.05 21.78 -8.67
C ASP A 50 1.11 20.74 -8.68
N SER A 51 1.15 19.82 -7.73
CA SER A 51 2.24 18.84 -7.59
C SER A 51 2.42 17.97 -8.84
N HIS A 52 1.32 17.70 -9.57
CA HIS A 52 1.35 16.95 -10.82
C HIS A 52 2.18 17.65 -11.91
N LYS A 53 2.26 18.98 -11.93
CA LYS A 53 3.03 19.76 -12.94
C LYS A 53 4.53 19.59 -12.80
N TYR A 54 5.00 19.19 -11.62
CA TYR A 54 6.43 19.01 -11.31
C TYR A 54 6.83 17.53 -11.26
N ARG A 55 5.86 16.61 -11.41
CA ARG A 55 6.13 15.18 -11.43
C ARG A 55 6.82 14.82 -12.75
N LYS A 56 7.90 14.06 -12.64
CA LYS A 56 8.69 13.61 -13.78
C LYS A 56 8.25 12.24 -14.32
N TYR A 57 7.08 11.74 -13.90
CA TYR A 57 6.53 10.46 -14.31
C TYR A 57 4.99 10.53 -14.34
N THR A 58 4.37 9.66 -15.14
CA THR A 58 2.91 9.51 -15.19
C THR A 58 2.42 8.80 -13.93
N LEU A 59 1.16 9.01 -13.56
CA LEU A 59 0.52 8.32 -12.44
C LEU A 59 -0.99 8.55 -12.51
N ASN A 60 -1.77 7.49 -12.35
CA ASN A 60 -3.18 7.57 -12.01
C ASN A 60 -3.31 7.89 -10.51
N GLU A 61 -3.52 9.17 -10.19
CA GLU A 61 -3.58 9.65 -8.80
C GLU A 61 -4.79 9.12 -8.04
N ASN A 62 -5.87 8.78 -8.77
CA ASN A 62 -7.16 8.34 -8.23
C ASN A 62 -7.29 6.81 -8.16
N TYR A 63 -6.19 6.08 -8.37
CA TYR A 63 -6.21 4.63 -8.47
C TYR A 63 -6.87 3.93 -7.27
N PHE A 64 -6.67 4.46 -6.07
CA PHE A 64 -7.21 3.89 -4.82
C PHE A 64 -8.47 4.59 -4.30
N ASP A 65 -9.08 5.53 -5.05
CA ASP A 65 -10.29 6.23 -4.59
C ASP A 65 -11.47 5.26 -4.42
N VAL A 66 -11.53 4.24 -5.25
CA VAL A 66 -12.48 3.13 -5.15
C VAL A 66 -11.71 1.82 -5.37
N ILE A 67 -11.86 0.88 -4.44
CA ILE A 67 -11.29 -0.47 -4.58
C ILE A 67 -12.40 -1.38 -5.14
N ASP A 68 -12.49 -1.47 -6.46
CA ASP A 68 -13.59 -2.10 -7.20
C ASP A 68 -13.14 -3.27 -8.11
N ASP A 69 -11.85 -3.57 -8.14
CA ASP A 69 -11.30 -4.70 -8.90
C ASP A 69 -10.22 -5.48 -8.13
N GLN A 70 -9.93 -6.69 -8.61
CA GLN A 70 -8.99 -7.61 -7.98
C GLN A 70 -7.55 -7.07 -7.91
N ASN A 71 -7.12 -6.25 -8.89
CA ASN A 71 -5.76 -5.71 -8.93
C ASN A 71 -5.59 -4.63 -7.86
N LYS A 72 -6.58 -3.75 -7.71
CA LYS A 72 -6.59 -2.73 -6.65
C LYS A 72 -6.59 -3.37 -5.27
N ALA A 73 -7.43 -4.40 -5.06
CA ALA A 73 -7.49 -5.12 -3.81
C ALA A 73 -6.15 -5.84 -3.50
N TYR A 74 -5.55 -6.51 -4.50
CA TYR A 74 -4.25 -7.15 -4.37
C TYR A 74 -3.15 -6.16 -4.02
N ILE A 75 -3.05 -5.06 -4.77
CA ILE A 75 -2.02 -4.04 -4.55
C ILE A 75 -2.19 -3.41 -3.16
N LEU A 76 -3.42 -3.15 -2.72
CA LEU A 76 -3.69 -2.67 -1.37
C LEU A 76 -3.21 -3.67 -0.33
N GLY A 77 -3.49 -4.97 -0.50
CA GLY A 77 -3.02 -6.03 0.39
C GLY A 77 -1.50 -6.09 0.49
N LEU A 78 -0.80 -6.00 -0.64
CA LEU A 78 0.66 -5.98 -0.66
C LEU A 78 1.24 -4.71 -0.01
N LEU A 79 0.59 -3.57 -0.21
CA LEU A 79 0.95 -2.33 0.49
C LEU A 79 0.70 -2.43 2.00
N TYR A 80 -0.33 -3.15 2.43
CA TYR A 80 -0.59 -3.42 3.85
C TYR A 80 0.50 -4.29 4.48
N ALA A 81 1.11 -5.20 3.74
CA ALA A 81 2.27 -5.97 4.16
C ALA A 81 3.55 -5.09 4.11
N ASP A 82 4.13 -4.95 2.94
CA ASP A 82 5.47 -4.39 2.72
C ASP A 82 5.49 -2.88 2.44
N GLY A 83 4.34 -2.23 2.24
CA GLY A 83 4.26 -0.82 1.91
C GLY A 83 4.47 0.11 3.10
N CYS A 84 5.00 1.30 2.84
CA CYS A 84 5.12 2.39 3.80
C CYS A 84 4.49 3.67 3.24
N ASN A 85 3.60 4.30 4.02
CA ASN A 85 3.02 5.59 3.70
C ASN A 85 3.59 6.69 4.61
N TYR A 86 4.36 7.60 4.04
CA TYR A 86 4.96 8.74 4.73
C TYR A 86 4.09 9.98 4.51
N THR A 87 3.01 10.12 5.27
CA THR A 87 1.99 11.16 5.09
C THR A 87 2.55 12.59 5.17
N LYS A 88 3.59 12.83 5.97
CA LYS A 88 4.25 14.15 6.07
C LYS A 88 4.92 14.59 4.76
N THR A 89 5.39 13.65 3.96
CA THR A 89 6.07 13.89 2.68
C THR A 89 5.24 13.43 1.49
N ASN A 90 4.02 12.92 1.73
CA ASN A 90 3.12 12.35 0.72
C ASN A 90 3.79 11.27 -0.13
N MET A 91 4.65 10.46 0.51
CA MET A 91 5.47 9.47 -0.17
C MET A 91 5.02 8.05 0.22
N ILE A 92 4.73 7.26 -0.80
CA ILE A 92 4.37 5.85 -0.69
C ILE A 92 5.54 5.05 -1.23
N LYS A 93 6.01 4.08 -0.47
CA LYS A 93 7.09 3.17 -0.87
C LYS A 93 6.61 1.73 -0.78
N LEU A 94 6.96 0.96 -1.79
CA LEU A 94 6.89 -0.50 -1.79
C LEU A 94 8.26 -1.02 -2.17
N GLU A 95 8.87 -1.82 -1.30
CA GLU A 95 10.21 -2.36 -1.48
C GLU A 95 10.16 -3.88 -1.33
N LEU A 96 10.64 -4.58 -2.33
CA LEU A 96 10.66 -6.04 -2.37
C LEU A 96 12.06 -6.55 -2.74
N GLN A 97 12.34 -7.81 -2.44
CA GLN A 97 13.58 -8.46 -2.84
C GLN A 97 13.73 -8.44 -4.37
N GLU A 98 14.97 -8.39 -4.84
CA GLU A 98 15.31 -8.34 -6.27
C GLU A 98 14.61 -9.42 -7.10
N ARG A 99 14.49 -10.63 -6.56
CA ARG A 99 13.80 -11.77 -7.21
C ARG A 99 12.29 -11.56 -7.43
N ASP A 100 11.69 -10.62 -6.70
CA ASP A 100 10.26 -10.29 -6.78
C ASP A 100 10.05 -8.96 -7.55
N ARG A 101 11.03 -8.50 -8.34
CA ARG A 101 11.01 -7.25 -9.11
C ARG A 101 9.82 -7.18 -10.07
N ASP A 102 9.48 -8.29 -10.70
CA ASP A 102 8.44 -8.37 -11.73
C ASP A 102 7.08 -7.88 -11.23
N ILE A 103 6.73 -8.16 -9.98
CA ILE A 103 5.47 -7.67 -9.41
C ILE A 103 5.48 -6.16 -9.22
N LEU A 104 6.61 -5.54 -8.88
CA LEU A 104 6.73 -4.07 -8.81
C LEU A 104 6.53 -3.42 -10.18
N GLU A 105 7.04 -4.04 -11.25
CA GLU A 105 6.85 -3.56 -12.62
C GLU A 105 5.38 -3.65 -13.04
N LYS A 106 4.71 -4.77 -12.74
CA LYS A 106 3.28 -4.95 -12.99
C LYS A 106 2.44 -3.93 -12.22
N ILE A 107 2.74 -3.70 -10.93
CA ILE A 107 2.06 -2.68 -10.11
C ILE A 107 2.26 -1.29 -10.68
N ASN A 108 3.49 -0.93 -11.05
CA ASN A 108 3.80 0.37 -11.66
C ASN A 108 2.98 0.60 -12.93
N SER A 109 2.85 -0.44 -13.77
CA SER A 109 2.00 -0.39 -14.97
C SER A 109 0.51 -0.23 -14.63
N LYS A 110 -0.01 -0.95 -13.63
CA LYS A 110 -1.42 -0.82 -13.19
C LYS A 110 -1.74 0.57 -12.64
N LEU A 111 -0.74 1.26 -12.05
CA LEU A 111 -0.86 2.63 -11.60
C LEU A 111 -0.75 3.66 -12.75
N ASP A 112 -0.71 3.24 -14.02
CA ASP A 112 -0.41 4.08 -15.20
C ASP A 112 0.87 4.91 -15.00
N SER A 113 1.86 4.31 -14.32
CA SER A 113 3.09 4.98 -13.94
C SER A 113 4.29 4.46 -14.74
N ASN A 114 5.10 5.40 -15.19
CA ASN A 114 6.41 5.13 -15.79
C ASN A 114 7.56 5.44 -14.81
N ARG A 115 7.31 5.39 -13.51
CA ARG A 115 8.32 5.59 -12.48
C ARG A 115 9.41 4.52 -12.60
N VAL A 116 10.67 4.94 -12.66
CA VAL A 116 11.79 4.01 -12.66
C VAL A 116 11.91 3.37 -11.27
N LEU A 117 12.01 2.05 -11.22
CA LEU A 117 12.28 1.32 -9.99
C LEU A 117 13.71 1.60 -9.53
N GLU A 118 13.87 1.83 -8.23
CA GLU A 118 15.15 2.11 -7.61
C GLU A 118 15.79 0.79 -7.12
N TYR A 119 16.94 0.44 -7.68
CA TYR A 119 17.73 -0.70 -7.19
C TYR A 119 18.51 -0.28 -5.93
N ILE A 120 18.47 -1.11 -4.90
CA ILE A 120 19.15 -0.88 -3.64
C ILE A 120 20.09 -2.05 -3.40
N ASP A 121 21.37 -1.80 -3.62
CA ASP A 121 22.42 -2.78 -3.37
C ASP A 121 22.68 -2.89 -1.86
N LEU A 122 22.11 -3.93 -1.25
CA LEU A 122 22.36 -4.29 0.13
C LEU A 122 23.45 -5.35 0.25
N HIS A 123 23.65 -6.15 -0.80
CA HIS A 123 24.65 -7.22 -0.83
C HIS A 123 26.07 -6.67 -0.72
N SER A 124 26.36 -5.52 -1.33
CA SER A 124 27.66 -4.83 -1.19
C SER A 124 27.97 -4.38 0.26
N LYS A 125 26.94 -4.19 1.10
CA LYS A 125 27.08 -3.83 2.51
C LYS A 125 27.27 -5.05 3.42
N ASN A 126 26.60 -6.13 3.09
CA ASN A 126 26.68 -7.40 3.78
C ASN A 126 26.29 -8.51 2.80
N GLU A 127 27.18 -9.48 2.58
CA GLU A 127 26.99 -10.59 1.64
C GLU A 127 25.77 -11.49 1.94
N ASN A 128 25.27 -11.47 3.20
CA ASN A 128 24.09 -12.19 3.61
C ASN A 128 22.79 -11.42 3.35
N TRP A 129 22.86 -10.15 2.94
CA TRP A 129 21.67 -9.34 2.66
C TRP A 129 21.30 -9.42 1.19
N GLN A 130 20.02 -9.61 0.93
CA GLN A 130 19.47 -9.61 -0.42
C GLN A 130 19.20 -8.18 -0.87
N SER A 131 19.68 -7.82 -2.05
CA SER A 131 19.36 -6.54 -2.69
C SER A 131 17.87 -6.44 -3.01
N THR A 132 17.36 -5.22 -3.10
CA THR A 132 15.95 -4.94 -3.27
C THR A 132 15.69 -4.00 -4.44
N TYR A 133 14.45 -4.02 -4.95
CA TYR A 133 13.89 -2.96 -5.79
C TYR A 133 12.80 -2.22 -5.03
N ARG A 134 12.74 -0.91 -5.26
CA ARG A 134 11.78 -0.01 -4.63
C ARG A 134 11.00 0.78 -5.67
N LEU A 135 9.67 0.76 -5.53
CA LEU A 135 8.77 1.71 -6.18
C LEU A 135 8.48 2.84 -5.19
N THR A 136 8.78 4.08 -5.59
CA THR A 136 8.51 5.28 -4.77
C THR A 136 7.55 6.20 -5.52
N ILE A 137 6.36 6.38 -5.01
CA ILE A 137 5.35 7.32 -5.51
C ILE A 137 5.25 8.50 -4.56
N VAL A 138 5.27 9.72 -5.10
CA VAL A 138 5.05 10.95 -4.33
C VAL A 138 3.80 11.62 -4.87
N ASN A 139 2.71 11.50 -4.13
CA ASN A 139 1.42 12.11 -4.47
C ASN A 139 0.60 12.34 -3.20
N LYS A 140 0.09 13.55 -3.04
CA LYS A 140 -0.66 13.94 -1.85
C LYS A 140 -2.01 13.25 -1.77
N HIS A 141 -2.77 13.25 -2.88
CA HIS A 141 -4.10 12.64 -2.93
C HIS A 141 -4.01 11.16 -2.61
N MET A 142 -3.20 10.40 -3.36
CA MET A 142 -3.03 8.95 -3.15
C MET A 142 -2.54 8.61 -1.72
N SER A 143 -1.59 9.40 -1.16
CA SER A 143 -1.10 9.19 0.20
C SER A 143 -2.20 9.40 1.24
N GLN A 144 -3.06 10.41 1.04
CA GLN A 144 -4.19 10.68 1.94
C GLN A 144 -5.25 9.59 1.80
N THR A 145 -5.66 9.23 0.59
CA THR A 145 -6.62 8.13 0.33
C THR A 145 -6.17 6.83 0.99
N LEU A 146 -4.90 6.43 0.81
CA LEU A 146 -4.36 5.24 1.45
C LEU A 146 -4.34 5.35 2.98
N ASN A 147 -4.05 6.53 3.53
CA ASN A 147 -4.11 6.77 4.98
C ASN A 147 -5.54 6.58 5.52
N ASP A 148 -6.53 7.09 4.81
CA ASP A 148 -7.94 7.03 5.20
C ASP A 148 -8.50 5.60 5.09
N ILE A 149 -7.97 4.77 4.19
CA ILE A 149 -8.27 3.34 4.08
C ILE A 149 -7.62 2.51 5.22
N GLY A 150 -6.63 3.07 5.94
CA GLY A 150 -5.94 2.38 7.05
C GLY A 150 -4.45 2.12 6.82
N MET A 151 -3.89 2.50 5.67
CA MET A 151 -2.45 2.43 5.43
C MET A 151 -1.74 3.61 6.10
N VAL A 152 -1.78 3.64 7.42
CA VAL A 152 -1.21 4.70 8.26
C VAL A 152 0.30 4.52 8.47
N PRO A 153 1.04 5.59 8.84
CA PRO A 153 2.44 5.46 9.23
C PRO A 153 2.63 4.51 10.43
N ARG A 154 3.64 3.64 10.36
CA ARG A 154 3.95 2.64 11.41
C ARG A 154 2.81 1.65 11.68
N LYS A 155 2.08 1.28 10.64
CA LYS A 155 0.88 0.43 10.70
C LYS A 155 1.06 -0.93 11.38
N SER A 156 2.27 -1.50 11.39
CA SER A 156 2.54 -2.91 11.77
C SER A 156 2.01 -3.32 13.15
N LEU A 157 1.82 -2.37 14.08
CA LEU A 157 1.32 -2.65 15.44
C LEU A 157 -0.17 -2.33 15.64
N ILE A 158 -0.80 -1.67 14.66
CA ILE A 158 -2.18 -1.17 14.76
C ILE A 158 -3.01 -1.52 13.52
N LEU A 159 -2.51 -2.43 12.69
CA LEU A 159 -3.15 -2.80 11.44
C LEU A 159 -4.49 -3.47 11.70
N GLU A 160 -5.53 -3.00 11.00
CA GLU A 160 -6.86 -3.58 10.97
C GLU A 160 -7.25 -3.94 9.55
N PHE A 161 -8.17 -4.89 9.38
CA PHE A 161 -8.66 -5.26 8.06
C PHE A 161 -9.46 -4.09 7.47
N PRO A 162 -9.24 -3.69 6.19
CA PRO A 162 -9.89 -2.51 5.61
C PRO A 162 -11.40 -2.70 5.47
N THR A 163 -12.16 -1.75 5.99
CA THR A 163 -13.64 -1.79 5.98
C THR A 163 -14.27 -1.36 4.65
N CYS A 164 -13.46 -0.79 3.74
CA CYS A 164 -13.90 -0.32 2.42
C CYS A 164 -14.01 -1.42 1.37
N LEU A 165 -13.56 -2.65 1.69
CA LEU A 165 -13.58 -3.76 0.74
C LEU A 165 -14.94 -4.45 0.71
N GLU A 166 -15.41 -4.75 -0.50
CA GLU A 166 -16.52 -5.67 -0.72
C GLU A 166 -16.05 -7.13 -0.54
N LYS A 167 -16.97 -8.03 -0.18
CA LYS A 167 -16.65 -9.44 0.12
C LYS A 167 -15.98 -10.18 -1.03
N ASN A 168 -16.42 -9.93 -2.27
CA ASN A 168 -15.84 -10.51 -3.48
C ASN A 168 -14.37 -10.13 -3.72
N LEU A 169 -13.84 -9.13 -3.01
CA LEU A 169 -12.47 -8.66 -3.11
C LEU A 169 -11.57 -9.15 -1.96
N TYR A 170 -12.13 -9.83 -0.96
CA TYR A 170 -11.37 -10.29 0.21
C TYR A 170 -10.26 -11.26 -0.16
N SER A 171 -10.50 -12.23 -1.04
CA SER A 171 -9.47 -13.18 -1.50
C SER A 171 -8.28 -12.49 -2.12
N HIS A 172 -8.53 -11.47 -2.92
CA HIS A 172 -7.50 -10.73 -3.65
C HIS A 172 -6.68 -9.83 -2.70
N PHE A 173 -7.31 -9.17 -1.74
CA PHE A 173 -6.62 -8.42 -0.71
C PHE A 173 -5.77 -9.34 0.18
N ILE A 174 -6.35 -10.47 0.63
CA ILE A 174 -5.64 -11.46 1.45
C ILE A 174 -4.47 -12.04 0.66
N ARG A 175 -4.62 -12.33 -0.65
CA ARG A 175 -3.51 -12.73 -1.52
C ARG A 175 -2.35 -11.74 -1.45
N GLY A 176 -2.61 -10.45 -1.67
CA GLY A 176 -1.58 -9.42 -1.62
C GLY A 176 -0.88 -9.36 -0.27
N TYR A 177 -1.65 -9.46 0.81
CA TYR A 177 -1.10 -9.46 2.16
C TYR A 177 -0.23 -10.72 2.45
N ILE A 178 -0.70 -11.89 2.05
CA ILE A 178 0.05 -13.16 2.19
C ILE A 178 1.28 -13.17 1.28
N ASP A 179 1.20 -12.57 0.10
CA ASP A 179 2.35 -12.44 -0.80
C ASP A 179 3.46 -11.58 -0.19
N GLY A 180 3.14 -10.53 0.57
CA GLY A 180 4.12 -9.78 1.34
C GLY A 180 4.58 -10.56 2.58
N ASP A 181 3.79 -10.56 3.64
CA ASP A 181 4.14 -11.00 5.00
C ASP A 181 3.92 -12.50 5.27
N GLY A 182 3.22 -13.23 4.40
CA GLY A 182 2.90 -14.64 4.62
C GLY A 182 4.06 -15.59 4.30
N CYS A 183 4.11 -16.71 5.01
CA CYS A 183 4.97 -17.85 4.70
C CYS A 183 4.11 -19.04 4.29
N ILE A 184 4.29 -19.52 3.05
CA ILE A 184 3.68 -20.76 2.55
C ILE A 184 4.77 -21.82 2.57
N TYR A 185 4.69 -22.74 3.54
CA TYR A 185 5.68 -23.80 3.70
C TYR A 185 5.16 -25.12 3.15
N ASN A 186 5.82 -25.64 2.12
CA ASN A 186 5.49 -26.89 1.43
C ASN A 186 6.56 -27.97 1.63
N GLY A 187 7.07 -28.14 2.86
CA GLY A 187 8.03 -29.19 3.21
C GLY A 187 7.36 -30.45 3.79
N LYS A 188 8.07 -31.16 4.69
CA LYS A 188 7.55 -32.38 5.39
C LYS A 188 6.26 -32.07 6.16
N GLN A 189 6.21 -30.94 6.85
CA GLN A 189 5.00 -30.39 7.45
C GLN A 189 4.54 -29.25 6.58
N LYS A 190 3.26 -29.22 6.23
CA LYS A 190 2.69 -28.16 5.39
C LYS A 190 1.91 -27.21 6.26
N PHE A 191 2.19 -25.92 6.13
CA PHE A 191 1.46 -24.86 6.86
C PHE A 191 1.59 -23.51 6.16
N ILE A 192 0.66 -22.63 6.48
CA ILE A 192 0.74 -21.21 6.12
C ILE A 192 0.75 -20.43 7.42
N THR A 193 1.63 -19.43 7.51
CA THR A 193 1.67 -18.52 8.65
C THR A 193 1.79 -17.09 8.17
N CYS A 194 1.25 -16.16 8.97
CA CYS A 194 1.39 -14.74 8.76
C CYS A 194 1.43 -14.01 10.11
N ALA A 195 2.43 -13.17 10.31
CA ALA A 195 2.57 -12.36 11.52
C ALA A 195 1.86 -11.02 11.33
N THR A 196 0.86 -10.72 12.17
CA THR A 196 0.08 -9.48 12.07
C THR A 196 -0.53 -9.10 13.43
N THR A 197 -1.34 -8.05 13.49
CA THR A 197 -2.03 -7.67 14.73
C THR A 197 -3.11 -8.71 15.10
N LYS A 198 -3.52 -8.71 16.37
CA LYS A 198 -4.61 -9.57 16.84
C LYS A 198 -5.89 -9.31 16.07
N GLN A 199 -6.28 -8.04 15.92
CA GLN A 199 -7.51 -7.63 15.25
C GLN A 199 -7.53 -8.07 13.78
N PHE A 200 -6.40 -7.94 13.09
CA PHE A 200 -6.27 -8.39 11.71
C PHE A 200 -6.36 -9.92 11.59
N CYS A 201 -5.73 -10.67 12.52
CA CYS A 201 -5.88 -12.13 12.59
C CYS A 201 -7.34 -12.54 12.77
N GLU A 202 -8.06 -11.91 13.69
CA GLU A 202 -9.48 -12.19 13.97
C GLU A 202 -10.35 -11.94 12.75
N SER A 203 -10.11 -10.84 12.02
CA SER A 203 -10.83 -10.56 10.77
C SER A 203 -10.58 -11.63 9.71
N ILE A 204 -9.33 -12.04 9.48
CA ILE A 204 -9.03 -13.13 8.53
C ILE A 204 -9.67 -14.44 8.98
N ILE A 205 -9.60 -14.80 10.26
CA ILE A 205 -10.20 -16.03 10.79
C ILE A 205 -11.70 -16.06 10.53
N ASN A 206 -12.41 -14.96 10.80
CA ASN A 206 -13.83 -14.86 10.54
C ASN A 206 -14.16 -14.99 9.05
N ILE A 207 -13.40 -14.31 8.18
CA ILE A 207 -13.57 -14.45 6.73
C ILE A 207 -13.37 -15.90 6.28
N LEU A 208 -12.31 -16.57 6.75
CA LEU A 208 -12.04 -17.96 6.38
C LEU A 208 -13.10 -18.93 6.90
N GLN A 209 -13.67 -18.64 8.08
CA GLN A 209 -14.77 -19.42 8.62
C GLN A 209 -16.05 -19.21 7.80
N ASP A 210 -16.39 -17.95 7.47
CA ASP A 210 -17.65 -17.59 6.81
C ASP A 210 -17.65 -17.99 5.32
N GLU A 211 -16.54 -17.76 4.61
CA GLU A 211 -16.46 -17.98 3.16
C GLU A 211 -16.05 -19.43 2.82
N LEU A 212 -15.23 -20.10 3.66
CA LEU A 212 -14.60 -21.37 3.32
C LEU A 212 -14.87 -22.50 4.33
N ASN A 213 -15.55 -22.20 5.43
CA ASN A 213 -15.71 -23.12 6.57
C ASN A 213 -14.36 -23.66 7.10
N ILE A 214 -13.32 -22.81 7.06
CA ILE A 214 -11.99 -23.14 7.58
C ILE A 214 -11.88 -22.67 9.02
N HIS A 215 -11.80 -23.62 9.96
CA HIS A 215 -11.44 -23.32 11.34
C HIS A 215 -9.92 -23.19 11.47
N THR A 216 -9.47 -22.01 11.82
CA THR A 216 -8.07 -21.70 12.09
C THR A 216 -7.90 -20.86 13.34
N TYR A 217 -6.67 -20.55 13.73
CA TYR A 217 -6.37 -19.81 14.95
C TYR A 217 -5.11 -18.96 14.80
N TYR A 218 -4.92 -18.04 15.72
CA TYR A 218 -3.63 -17.38 15.91
C TYR A 218 -3.00 -17.77 17.25
N ARG A 219 -1.71 -17.60 17.36
CA ARG A 219 -0.93 -17.84 18.58
C ARG A 219 0.05 -16.71 18.86
N ASP A 220 0.54 -16.64 20.08
CA ASP A 220 1.63 -15.73 20.44
C ASP A 220 2.92 -16.13 19.72
N ILE A 221 3.74 -15.13 19.39
CA ILE A 221 5.06 -15.37 18.84
C ILE A 221 6.00 -15.69 20.04
N PRO A 222 6.62 -16.88 20.12
CA PRO A 222 7.32 -17.36 21.31
C PRO A 222 8.43 -16.43 21.82
N VAL A 223 9.06 -15.66 20.93
CA VAL A 223 10.21 -14.78 21.25
C VAL A 223 9.75 -13.37 21.69
N LYS A 224 8.46 -13.05 21.56
CA LYS A 224 7.89 -11.74 21.83
C LYS A 224 6.60 -11.87 22.66
N GLN A 225 6.71 -12.45 23.86
CA GLN A 225 5.60 -12.44 24.82
C GLN A 225 5.13 -10.99 25.03
N ASP A 226 3.83 -10.76 25.10
CA ASP A 226 3.17 -9.45 25.19
C ASP A 226 3.27 -8.57 23.94
N SER A 227 3.75 -9.09 22.80
CA SER A 227 3.69 -8.37 21.54
C SER A 227 2.23 -8.25 21.05
N PRO A 228 1.81 -7.07 20.54
CA PRO A 228 0.52 -6.94 19.86
C PRO A 228 0.44 -7.78 18.58
N THR A 229 1.59 -8.25 18.09
CA THR A 229 1.70 -9.11 16.90
C THR A 229 1.42 -10.55 17.25
N LYS A 230 0.52 -11.18 16.51
CA LYS A 230 0.14 -12.59 16.60
C LYS A 230 0.56 -13.32 15.33
N LEU A 231 0.69 -14.64 15.42
CA LEU A 231 0.99 -15.50 14.28
C LEU A 231 -0.29 -16.26 13.88
N LEU A 232 -0.92 -15.83 12.79
CA LEU A 232 -1.97 -16.60 12.13
C LEU A 232 -1.37 -17.93 11.64
N TYR A 233 -2.08 -19.04 11.83
CA TYR A 233 -1.61 -20.38 11.45
C TYR A 233 -2.73 -21.16 10.76
N ILE A 234 -2.47 -21.61 9.53
CA ILE A 234 -3.34 -22.52 8.79
C ILE A 234 -2.58 -23.83 8.59
N GLY A 235 -3.11 -24.93 9.14
CA GLY A 235 -2.55 -26.26 9.02
C GLY A 235 -3.59 -27.28 8.55
N GLY A 236 -3.11 -28.41 8.04
CA GLY A 236 -3.94 -29.45 7.45
C GLY A 236 -4.08 -29.29 5.93
N ILE A 237 -3.75 -30.35 5.21
CA ILE A 237 -3.62 -30.34 3.73
C ILE A 237 -4.88 -29.82 3.04
N SER A 238 -6.06 -30.30 3.45
CA SER A 238 -7.34 -29.86 2.87
C SER A 238 -7.57 -28.36 3.09
N LYS A 239 -7.40 -27.87 4.33
CA LYS A 239 -7.58 -26.44 4.65
C LYS A 239 -6.61 -25.54 3.88
N ILE A 240 -5.34 -25.96 3.79
CA ILE A 240 -4.32 -25.22 3.03
C ILE A 240 -4.70 -25.16 1.56
N LYS A 241 -5.13 -26.29 0.97
CA LYS A 241 -5.57 -26.32 -0.43
C LYS A 241 -6.74 -25.38 -0.67
N THR A 242 -7.81 -25.48 0.12
CA THR A 242 -8.99 -24.62 -0.01
C THR A 242 -8.61 -23.15 0.15
N PHE A 243 -7.74 -22.81 1.10
CA PHE A 243 -7.26 -21.43 1.27
C PHE A 243 -6.41 -20.95 0.08
N LEU A 244 -5.49 -21.77 -0.42
CA LEU A 244 -4.65 -21.40 -1.56
C LEU A 244 -5.47 -21.26 -2.84
N ASP A 245 -6.46 -22.15 -3.09
CA ASP A 245 -7.39 -22.02 -4.20
C ASP A 245 -8.13 -20.67 -4.08
N TYR A 246 -8.70 -20.37 -2.92
CA TYR A 246 -9.44 -19.13 -2.67
C TYR A 246 -8.63 -17.87 -3.00
N ILE A 247 -7.33 -17.85 -2.72
CA ILE A 247 -6.51 -16.66 -2.96
C ILE A 247 -5.81 -16.65 -4.32
N TYR A 248 -5.62 -17.81 -5.00
CA TYR A 248 -4.81 -17.88 -6.21
C TYR A 248 -5.53 -18.37 -7.47
N GLU A 249 -6.74 -18.97 -7.38
CA GLU A 249 -7.39 -19.59 -8.55
C GLU A 249 -7.58 -18.59 -9.70
N ASP A 250 -8.08 -17.39 -9.40
CA ASP A 250 -8.34 -16.33 -10.40
C ASP A 250 -7.30 -15.20 -10.34
N ALA A 251 -6.07 -15.50 -9.90
CA ALA A 251 -5.05 -14.48 -9.66
C ALA A 251 -4.46 -13.90 -10.94
N GLU A 252 -4.60 -12.60 -11.17
CA GLU A 252 -3.86 -11.85 -12.20
C GLU A 252 -2.51 -11.34 -11.70
N LEU A 253 -2.48 -10.83 -10.46
CA LEU A 253 -1.27 -10.35 -9.80
C LEU A 253 -0.90 -11.29 -8.65
N TYR A 254 0.36 -11.68 -8.58
CA TYR A 254 0.93 -12.51 -7.52
C TYR A 254 2.45 -12.41 -7.52
N ILE A 255 3.06 -12.74 -6.39
CA ILE A 255 4.52 -12.98 -6.30
C ILE A 255 4.80 -14.39 -6.84
N GLN A 256 5.58 -14.46 -7.94
CA GLN A 256 5.78 -15.69 -8.73
C GLN A 256 6.20 -16.89 -7.86
N ARG A 257 7.20 -16.74 -7.00
CA ARG A 257 7.68 -17.85 -6.15
C ARG A 257 6.62 -18.43 -5.21
N LYS A 258 5.65 -17.62 -4.75
CA LYS A 258 4.54 -18.09 -3.90
C LYS A 258 3.47 -18.77 -4.72
N TYR A 259 3.20 -18.23 -5.90
CA TYR A 259 2.30 -18.88 -6.87
C TYR A 259 2.85 -20.24 -7.33
N ASP A 260 4.16 -20.35 -7.58
CA ASP A 260 4.81 -21.63 -7.92
C ASP A 260 4.70 -22.65 -6.77
N THR A 261 4.81 -22.17 -5.51
CA THR A 261 4.56 -23.03 -4.33
C THR A 261 3.13 -23.54 -4.28
N TYR A 262 2.14 -22.68 -4.60
CA TYR A 262 0.74 -23.11 -4.73
C TYR A 262 0.58 -24.17 -5.84
N LYS A 263 1.13 -23.95 -7.02
CA LYS A 263 1.06 -24.94 -8.14
C LYS A 263 1.70 -26.27 -7.76
N SER A 264 2.86 -26.23 -7.14
CA SER A 264 3.54 -27.42 -6.63
C SER A 264 2.69 -28.18 -5.59
N PHE A 265 2.06 -27.43 -4.67
CA PHE A 265 1.16 -28.00 -3.68
C PHE A 265 -0.06 -28.69 -4.31
N CYS A 266 -0.69 -28.08 -5.31
CA CYS A 266 -1.81 -28.68 -6.06
C CYS A 266 -1.38 -29.96 -6.77
N HIS A 267 -0.22 -29.95 -7.44
CA HIS A 267 0.32 -31.12 -8.13
C HIS A 267 0.55 -32.28 -7.18
N GLU A 268 1.15 -32.05 -6.02
CA GLU A 268 1.42 -33.10 -5.03
C GLU A 268 0.15 -33.78 -4.48
N ILE A 269 -0.99 -33.05 -4.45
CA ILE A 269 -2.26 -33.62 -3.97
C ILE A 269 -2.95 -34.49 -5.03
N LEU A 270 -2.79 -34.14 -6.31
CA LEU A 270 -3.42 -34.87 -7.41
C LEU A 270 -2.77 -36.24 -7.66
N TYR A 271 -1.51 -36.43 -7.26
CA TYR A 271 -0.73 -37.62 -7.52
C TYR A 271 -0.43 -38.46 -6.26
N LYS A 272 -1.10 -38.20 -5.15
CA LYS A 272 -1.14 -39.04 -3.93
C LYS A 272 -2.50 -39.71 -3.74
#